data_2616dea1d751fb9c1f8fdc8c8e515363
#
_entry.id   2616dea1d751fb9c1f8fdc8c8e515363
#
_cell.length_a   1.000
_cell.length_b   1.000
_cell.length_c   1.000
_cell.angle_alpha   90.00
_cell.angle_beta   90.00
_cell.angle_gamma   90.00
#
_symmetry.space_group_name_H-M   'P 1'
#
loop_
_entity.id
_entity.type
_entity.pdbx_description
1 polymer ?
#
loop_
_entity_poly.entity_id
_entity_poly.type
_entity_poly.pdbx_seq_one_letter_code
_entity_poly.pdbx_strand_id
1 'polypeptide(L)'
;MQTLFLRKGLSGHTMAAIFIHDLIPNVLSAVLPDTSGFSVIDANRKAACCQGCFRCWLASPGQCVMKDDLQTVGAQIGTCKKVIILSRCCYGGFSPGVKKVLDRAISLSLPFFTYRSGRVHHPLRYQNRPTLTVCFYGAVTDFERETAMRLVEANRVNMGFSSVQVYFAEKPELMAEVIKNR
;
A
#
# COMPACT_ATOMS: atom_id res chain seq x y z
N MET A 1 11.74 29.42 -2.23
CA MET A 1 12.56 28.21 -2.45
C MET A 1 11.78 26.88 -2.29
N GLN A 2 10.45 26.90 -2.35
CA GLN A 2 9.57 25.70 -2.20
C GLN A 2 9.12 25.05 -3.51
N THR A 3 9.39 25.68 -4.67
CA THR A 3 8.76 25.28 -5.95
C THR A 3 9.57 24.30 -6.80
N LEU A 4 10.79 23.96 -6.41
CA LEU A 4 11.71 23.18 -7.27
C LEU A 4 11.61 21.66 -7.12
N PHE A 5 10.95 21.15 -6.07
CA PHE A 5 10.83 19.71 -5.82
C PHE A 5 9.56 19.05 -6.40
N LEU A 6 8.67 19.84 -7.01
CA LEU A 6 7.34 19.36 -7.42
C LEU A 6 7.22 18.93 -8.89
N ARG A 7 8.29 19.06 -9.70
CA ARG A 7 8.18 18.78 -11.14
C ARG A 7 9.28 17.86 -11.66
N LYS A 8 9.07 16.55 -11.51
CA LYS A 8 9.32 15.56 -12.57
C LYS A 8 8.16 14.59 -12.56
N GLY A 9 7.08 15.01 -13.18
CA GLY A 9 5.92 14.17 -13.41
C GLY A 9 6.29 13.04 -14.36
N LEU A 10 6.07 11.82 -13.91
CA LEU A 10 5.89 10.67 -14.78
C LEU A 10 4.66 11.01 -15.64
N SER A 11 4.84 11.09 -16.95
CA SER A 11 3.79 11.36 -17.93
C SER A 11 2.65 10.34 -17.80
N GLY A 12 1.53 10.80 -17.39
CA GLY A 12 0.19 10.59 -17.82
C GLY A 12 -0.38 9.21 -18.13
N HIS A 13 -0.28 8.21 -17.23
CA HIS A 13 -1.34 7.21 -17.10
C HIS A 13 -1.59 7.02 -15.60
N THR A 14 -2.65 7.66 -15.11
CA THR A 14 -3.12 7.40 -13.74
C THR A 14 -3.61 5.95 -13.71
N MET A 15 -2.87 5.06 -13.09
CA MET A 15 -3.30 3.67 -12.91
C MET A 15 -4.61 3.66 -12.13
N ALA A 16 -5.60 2.91 -12.62
CA ALA A 16 -6.92 2.91 -12.02
C ALA A 16 -6.87 2.32 -10.60
N ALA A 17 -6.23 1.18 -10.43
CA ALA A 17 -6.13 0.50 -9.14
C ALA A 17 -4.84 -0.30 -8.98
N ILE A 18 -4.40 -0.46 -7.72
CA ILE A 18 -3.30 -1.36 -7.33
C ILE A 18 -3.90 -2.45 -6.47
N PHE A 19 -3.52 -3.69 -6.77
CA PHE A 19 -3.85 -4.86 -5.96
C PHE A 19 -2.57 -5.47 -5.39
N ILE A 20 -2.43 -5.44 -4.06
CA ILE A 20 -1.29 -6.01 -3.32
C ILE A 20 -1.77 -7.28 -2.63
N HIS A 21 -1.10 -8.40 -2.82
CA HIS A 21 -1.49 -9.66 -2.23
C HIS A 21 -0.31 -10.56 -1.85
N ASP A 22 -0.58 -11.51 -0.95
CA ASP A 22 0.34 -12.59 -0.55
C ASP A 22 -0.18 -13.99 -0.91
N LEU A 23 -1.04 -14.06 -1.93
CA LEU A 23 -1.66 -15.32 -2.38
C LEU A 23 -0.70 -16.15 -3.25
N ILE A 24 -0.89 -17.46 -3.21
CA ILE A 24 -0.30 -18.37 -4.21
C ILE A 24 -1.08 -18.28 -5.53
N PRO A 25 -0.47 -18.62 -6.68
CA PRO A 25 -1.08 -18.39 -8.01
C PRO A 25 -2.49 -18.97 -8.19
N ASN A 26 -2.72 -20.20 -7.74
CA ASN A 26 -4.03 -20.85 -7.90
C ASN A 26 -5.15 -20.12 -7.12
N VAL A 27 -4.83 -19.62 -5.94
CA VAL A 27 -5.78 -18.86 -5.13
C VAL A 27 -6.00 -17.47 -5.71
N LEU A 28 -4.96 -16.83 -6.24
CA LEU A 28 -5.08 -15.56 -6.93
C LEU A 28 -6.06 -15.65 -8.09
N SER A 29 -5.95 -16.68 -8.93
CA SER A 29 -6.86 -16.88 -10.07
C SER A 29 -8.31 -17.08 -9.66
N ALA A 30 -8.56 -17.66 -8.48
CA ALA A 30 -9.90 -17.82 -7.94
C ALA A 30 -10.48 -16.50 -7.37
N VAL A 31 -9.62 -15.67 -6.76
CA VAL A 31 -10.02 -14.39 -6.15
C VAL A 31 -10.15 -13.27 -7.19
N LEU A 32 -9.21 -13.20 -8.12
CA LEU A 32 -9.12 -12.16 -9.15
C LEU A 32 -8.84 -12.81 -10.51
N PRO A 33 -9.84 -13.39 -11.16
CA PRO A 33 -9.67 -14.06 -12.46
C PRO A 33 -9.29 -13.11 -13.60
N ASP A 34 -9.71 -11.84 -13.50
CA ASP A 34 -9.32 -10.77 -14.42
C ASP A 34 -8.51 -9.69 -13.70
N THR A 35 -7.27 -9.52 -14.12
CA THR A 35 -6.34 -8.52 -13.58
C THR A 35 -6.21 -7.28 -14.44
N SER A 36 -6.94 -7.17 -15.56
CA SER A 36 -6.76 -6.10 -16.56
C SER A 36 -6.96 -4.68 -16.00
N GLY A 37 -7.76 -4.53 -14.95
CA GLY A 37 -7.98 -3.24 -14.26
C GLY A 37 -6.98 -2.88 -13.18
N PHE A 38 -5.96 -3.73 -12.92
CA PHE A 38 -5.07 -3.59 -11.77
C PHE A 38 -3.59 -3.64 -12.15
N SER A 39 -2.80 -2.83 -11.43
CA SER A 39 -1.39 -3.13 -11.24
C SER A 39 -1.26 -4.11 -10.09
N VAL A 40 -0.92 -5.36 -10.39
CA VAL A 40 -0.85 -6.43 -9.38
C VAL A 40 0.56 -6.49 -8.80
N ILE A 41 0.66 -6.44 -7.48
CA ILE A 41 1.92 -6.58 -6.72
C ILE A 41 1.84 -7.85 -5.88
N ASP A 42 2.57 -8.86 -6.31
CA ASP A 42 2.75 -10.10 -5.56
C ASP A 42 3.81 -9.89 -4.46
N ALA A 43 3.36 -9.85 -3.22
CA ALA A 43 4.20 -9.63 -2.05
C ALA A 43 5.12 -10.82 -1.72
N ASN A 44 4.85 -12.01 -2.28
CA ASN A 44 5.71 -13.19 -2.13
C ASN A 44 6.93 -13.15 -3.06
N ARG A 45 6.92 -12.30 -4.09
CA ARG A 45 8.07 -12.17 -4.98
C ARG A 45 9.34 -11.77 -4.23
N LYS A 46 10.46 -12.21 -4.79
CA LYS A 46 11.79 -11.88 -4.27
C LYS A 46 12.04 -10.38 -4.48
N ALA A 47 12.01 -9.63 -3.41
CA ALA A 47 12.38 -8.23 -3.36
C ALA A 47 13.03 -7.93 -2.01
N ALA A 48 13.94 -6.95 -1.97
CA ALA A 48 14.64 -6.57 -0.75
C ALA A 48 13.70 -5.84 0.22
N CYS A 49 13.90 -6.04 1.53
CA CYS A 49 13.25 -5.24 2.55
C CYS A 49 13.77 -3.79 2.55
N CYS A 50 12.98 -2.86 3.05
CA CYS A 50 13.43 -1.48 3.23
C CYS A 50 14.61 -1.44 4.22
N GLN A 51 15.73 -0.82 3.82
CA GLN A 51 16.93 -0.70 4.64
C GLN A 51 16.92 0.55 5.54
N GLY A 52 15.88 1.38 5.46
CA GLY A 52 15.83 2.65 6.20
C GLY A 52 16.91 3.65 5.79
N CYS A 53 17.48 3.54 4.60
CA CYS A 53 18.58 4.39 4.14
C CYS A 53 18.15 5.79 3.70
N PHE A 54 16.85 6.05 3.59
CA PHE A 54 16.20 7.32 3.20
C PHE A 54 16.69 7.95 1.89
N ARG A 55 17.45 7.22 1.06
CA ARG A 55 17.91 7.74 -0.24
C ARG A 55 16.76 8.06 -1.19
N CYS A 56 15.62 7.39 -1.05
CA CYS A 56 14.37 7.70 -1.77
C CYS A 56 13.75 9.05 -1.38
N TRP A 57 14.21 9.67 -0.32
CA TRP A 57 13.84 11.04 0.05
C TRP A 57 14.84 12.09 -0.47
N LEU A 58 16.12 11.77 -0.49
CA LEU A 58 17.21 12.71 -0.70
C LEU A 58 17.89 12.55 -2.06
N ALA A 59 18.51 11.39 -2.34
CA ALA A 59 19.33 11.15 -3.51
C ALA A 59 18.53 10.79 -4.76
N SER A 60 17.42 10.04 -4.58
CA SER A 60 16.53 9.59 -5.66
C SER A 60 15.08 9.84 -5.28
N PRO A 61 14.63 11.12 -5.20
CA PRO A 61 13.30 11.45 -4.67
C PRO A 61 12.17 10.68 -5.35
N GLY A 62 11.37 9.96 -4.55
CA GLY A 62 10.23 9.19 -5.02
C GLY A 62 10.56 7.77 -5.50
N GLN A 63 11.84 7.38 -5.59
CA GLN A 63 12.26 6.05 -6.04
C GLN A 63 13.21 5.40 -5.03
N CYS A 64 13.01 4.11 -4.76
CA CYS A 64 13.96 3.34 -3.99
C CYS A 64 15.24 3.10 -4.79
N VAL A 65 16.38 3.06 -4.10
CA VAL A 65 17.68 2.76 -4.73
C VAL A 65 17.84 1.31 -5.13
N MET A 66 17.06 0.42 -4.52
CA MET A 66 17.05 -1.00 -4.88
C MET A 66 16.30 -1.19 -6.19
N LYS A 67 16.98 -1.80 -7.16
CA LYS A 67 16.47 -2.05 -8.52
C LYS A 67 15.73 -3.40 -8.54
N ASP A 68 14.54 -3.41 -7.98
CA ASP A 68 13.61 -4.55 -7.98
C ASP A 68 12.18 -4.07 -8.26
N ASP A 69 11.23 -5.00 -8.30
CA ASP A 69 9.82 -4.72 -8.64
C ASP A 69 9.15 -3.69 -7.71
N LEU A 70 9.72 -3.43 -6.51
CA LEU A 70 9.20 -2.48 -5.54
C LEU A 70 9.86 -1.09 -5.63
N GLN A 71 10.74 -0.84 -6.60
CA GLN A 71 11.49 0.41 -6.71
C GLN A 71 10.57 1.64 -6.74
N THR A 72 9.45 1.56 -7.43
CA THR A 72 8.51 2.67 -7.67
C THR A 72 7.19 2.54 -6.92
N VAL A 73 7.06 1.61 -5.99
CA VAL A 73 5.78 1.31 -5.33
C VAL A 73 5.18 2.54 -4.63
N GLY A 74 6.00 3.40 -4.03
CA GLY A 74 5.50 4.65 -3.42
C GLY A 74 4.91 5.61 -4.43
N ALA A 75 5.52 5.74 -5.62
CA ALA A 75 4.98 6.54 -6.71
C ALA A 75 3.68 5.94 -7.27
N GLN A 76 3.63 4.62 -7.44
CA GLN A 76 2.44 3.92 -7.89
C GLN A 76 1.26 4.17 -6.95
N ILE A 77 1.44 3.97 -5.63
CA ILE A 77 0.41 4.25 -4.62
C ILE A 77 0.03 5.75 -4.64
N GLY A 78 1.00 6.64 -4.75
CA GLY A 78 0.75 8.09 -4.74
C GLY A 78 0.00 8.62 -5.96
N THR A 79 -0.09 7.86 -7.04
CA THR A 79 -0.72 8.28 -8.31
C THR A 79 -1.94 7.46 -8.72
N CYS A 80 -2.21 6.32 -8.08
CA CYS A 80 -3.40 5.52 -8.37
C CYS A 80 -4.67 6.12 -7.75
N LYS A 81 -5.84 5.65 -8.18
CA LYS A 81 -7.13 6.06 -7.60
C LYS A 81 -7.50 5.21 -6.38
N LYS A 82 -7.03 3.98 -6.33
CA LYS A 82 -7.48 2.97 -5.41
C LYS A 82 -6.35 1.97 -5.09
N VAL A 83 -6.25 1.58 -3.83
CA VAL A 83 -5.36 0.51 -3.36
C VAL A 83 -6.21 -0.57 -2.69
N ILE A 84 -6.05 -1.80 -3.12
CA ILE A 84 -6.66 -2.97 -2.50
C ILE A 84 -5.53 -3.86 -1.98
N ILE A 85 -5.61 -4.26 -0.72
CA ILE A 85 -4.65 -5.15 -0.09
C ILE A 85 -5.40 -6.41 0.36
N LEU A 86 -4.95 -7.58 -0.09
CA LEU A 86 -5.41 -8.87 0.41
C LEU A 86 -4.23 -9.55 1.10
N SER A 87 -4.30 -9.69 2.41
CA SER A 87 -3.20 -10.15 3.25
C SER A 87 -3.67 -11.17 4.27
N ARG A 88 -2.87 -12.21 4.50
CA ARG A 88 -3.03 -13.01 5.69
C ARG A 88 -2.91 -12.10 6.93
N CYS A 89 -3.82 -12.26 7.87
CA CYS A 89 -3.73 -11.58 9.16
C CYS A 89 -2.66 -12.27 10.04
N CYS A 90 -1.67 -11.50 10.47
CA CYS A 90 -0.60 -11.99 11.33
C CYS A 90 -0.59 -11.15 12.61
N TYR A 91 -1.11 -11.70 13.71
CA TYR A 91 -1.18 -11.01 15.01
C TYR A 91 -1.86 -9.63 14.94
N GLY A 92 -2.90 -9.49 14.13
CA GLY A 92 -3.56 -8.20 13.90
C GLY A 92 -2.81 -7.27 12.95
N GLY A 93 -1.86 -7.78 12.17
CA GLY A 93 -1.10 -7.02 11.18
C GLY A 93 -1.07 -7.69 9.82
N PHE A 94 -0.39 -7.04 8.88
CA PHE A 94 -0.15 -7.59 7.55
C PHE A 94 0.86 -8.74 7.60
N SER A 95 0.79 -9.65 6.64
CA SER A 95 1.84 -10.64 6.43
C SER A 95 3.20 -9.97 6.19
N PRO A 96 4.32 -10.66 6.47
CA PRO A 96 5.66 -10.10 6.26
C PRO A 96 5.89 -9.64 4.81
N GLY A 97 5.32 -10.35 3.83
CA GLY A 97 5.41 -9.97 2.42
C GLY A 97 4.71 -8.64 2.13
N VAL A 98 3.46 -8.50 2.54
CA VAL A 98 2.69 -7.26 2.36
C VAL A 98 3.32 -6.11 3.15
N LYS A 99 3.76 -6.36 4.40
CA LYS A 99 4.49 -5.37 5.20
C LYS A 99 5.74 -4.85 4.48
N LYS A 100 6.52 -5.74 3.85
CA LYS A 100 7.69 -5.39 3.02
C LYS A 100 7.32 -4.41 1.90
N VAL A 101 6.21 -4.65 1.19
CA VAL A 101 5.72 -3.75 0.13
C VAL A 101 5.40 -2.37 0.70
N LEU A 102 4.67 -2.31 1.82
CA LEU A 102 4.30 -1.05 2.45
C LEU A 102 5.50 -0.27 2.99
N ASP A 103 6.49 -0.95 3.58
CA ASP A 103 7.73 -0.31 4.05
C ASP A 103 8.53 0.29 2.89
N ARG A 104 8.53 -0.37 1.72
CA ARG A 104 9.18 0.14 0.51
C ARG A 104 8.45 1.35 -0.09
N ALA A 105 7.19 1.57 0.28
CA ALA A 105 6.40 2.72 -0.15
C ALA A 105 6.72 4.03 0.60
N ILE A 106 7.71 4.07 1.51
CA ILE A 106 8.07 5.28 2.28
C ILE A 106 8.39 6.49 1.39
N SER A 107 8.78 6.28 0.14
CA SER A 107 8.99 7.33 -0.85
C SER A 107 7.73 8.13 -1.21
N LEU A 108 6.55 7.65 -0.79
CA LEU A 108 5.26 8.35 -0.85
C LEU A 108 5.27 9.65 -0.05
N SER A 109 6.05 9.73 1.03
CA SER A 109 6.18 10.89 1.90
C SER A 109 7.46 11.69 1.61
N LEU A 110 7.53 12.88 2.20
CA LEU A 110 8.67 13.80 2.14
C LEU A 110 9.44 13.77 3.46
N PRO A 111 10.73 14.13 3.47
CA PRO A 111 11.57 14.11 4.67
C PRO A 111 11.24 15.22 5.70
N PHE A 112 10.30 16.08 5.39
CA PHE A 112 9.89 17.20 6.25
C PHE A 112 8.87 16.77 7.29
N PHE A 113 8.62 17.64 8.26
CA PHE A 113 7.57 17.44 9.25
C PHE A 113 6.44 18.44 9.03
N THR A 114 5.22 17.99 9.33
CA THR A 114 4.01 18.80 9.36
C THR A 114 3.16 18.43 10.56
N TYR A 115 2.39 19.37 11.06
CA TYR A 115 1.50 19.16 12.20
C TYR A 115 0.06 19.02 11.68
N ARG A 116 -0.59 17.89 11.98
CA ARG A 116 -1.97 17.61 11.59
C ARG A 116 -2.72 16.93 12.72
N SER A 117 -3.90 17.47 13.06
CA SER A 117 -4.79 16.89 14.10
C SER A 117 -4.08 16.56 15.41
N GLY A 118 -3.22 17.46 15.88
CA GLY A 118 -2.50 17.27 17.14
C GLY A 118 -1.29 16.34 17.10
N ARG A 119 -0.87 15.89 15.91
CA ARG A 119 0.25 14.95 15.75
C ARG A 119 1.22 15.37 14.64
N VAL A 120 2.48 15.01 14.82
CA VAL A 120 3.52 15.22 13.82
C VAL A 120 3.44 14.12 12.75
N HIS A 121 3.46 14.53 11.49
CA HIS A 121 3.45 13.63 10.33
C HIS A 121 4.47 14.09 9.30
N HIS A 122 4.80 13.22 8.36
CA HIS A 122 5.48 13.59 7.13
C HIS A 122 4.47 14.12 6.11
N PRO A 123 4.73 15.25 5.42
CA PRO A 123 3.92 15.65 4.28
C PRO A 123 4.01 14.60 3.17
N LEU A 124 2.96 14.48 2.39
CA LEU A 124 2.94 13.56 1.26
C LEU A 124 3.56 14.21 0.03
N ARG A 125 4.26 13.42 -0.75
CA ARG A 125 4.87 13.85 -2.01
C ARG A 125 3.83 14.11 -3.11
N TYR A 126 2.75 13.34 -3.11
CA TYR A 126 1.69 13.38 -4.12
C TYR A 126 0.45 14.06 -3.56
N GLN A 127 -0.26 14.82 -4.39
CA GLN A 127 -1.53 15.46 -3.99
C GLN A 127 -2.72 14.50 -4.05
N ASN A 128 -2.60 13.44 -4.85
CA ASN A 128 -3.63 12.43 -4.97
C ASN A 128 -3.86 11.68 -3.65
N ARG A 129 -5.11 11.32 -3.39
CA ARG A 129 -5.56 10.63 -2.16
C ARG A 129 -6.37 9.41 -2.55
N PRO A 130 -5.72 8.27 -2.83
CA PRO A 130 -6.43 7.04 -3.18
C PRO A 130 -7.33 6.56 -2.04
N THR A 131 -8.32 5.76 -2.37
CA THR A 131 -9.06 4.97 -1.38
C THR A 131 -8.27 3.71 -1.03
N LEU A 132 -8.44 3.19 0.18
CA LEU A 132 -7.82 1.95 0.65
C LEU A 132 -8.89 0.92 1.02
N THR A 133 -8.78 -0.28 0.47
CA THR A 133 -9.54 -1.45 0.91
C THR A 133 -8.55 -2.50 1.41
N VAL A 134 -8.73 -2.98 2.63
CA VAL A 134 -7.91 -4.04 3.21
C VAL A 134 -8.79 -5.24 3.50
N CYS A 135 -8.41 -6.37 2.94
CA CYS A 135 -9.03 -7.67 3.15
C CYS A 135 -8.04 -8.56 3.91
N PHE A 136 -8.33 -8.84 5.16
CA PHE A 136 -7.56 -9.80 5.94
C PHE A 136 -8.18 -11.18 5.87
N TYR A 137 -7.36 -12.21 5.70
CA TYR A 137 -7.81 -13.59 5.73
C TYR A 137 -7.05 -14.44 6.76
N GLY A 138 -7.67 -15.55 7.16
CA GLY A 138 -7.18 -16.48 8.18
C GLY A 138 -8.04 -16.47 9.43
N ALA A 139 -7.70 -17.34 10.38
CA ALA A 139 -8.33 -17.32 11.70
C ALA A 139 -7.87 -16.08 12.46
N VAL A 140 -8.81 -15.20 12.79
CA VAL A 140 -8.54 -13.90 13.42
C VAL A 140 -9.41 -13.78 14.67
N THR A 141 -8.77 -13.60 15.81
CA THR A 141 -9.45 -13.32 17.08
C THR A 141 -10.02 -11.90 17.11
N ASP A 142 -10.95 -11.61 17.99
CA ASP A 142 -11.52 -10.27 18.13
C ASP A 142 -10.46 -9.23 18.51
N PHE A 143 -9.49 -9.60 19.34
CA PHE A 143 -8.38 -8.73 19.72
C PHE A 143 -7.47 -8.40 18.53
N GLU A 144 -7.15 -9.39 17.69
CA GLU A 144 -6.39 -9.17 16.46
C GLU A 144 -7.16 -8.33 15.45
N ARG A 145 -8.48 -8.52 15.37
CA ARG A 145 -9.36 -7.71 14.52
C ARG A 145 -9.32 -6.24 14.92
N GLU A 146 -9.43 -5.95 16.21
CA GLU A 146 -9.33 -4.58 16.73
C GLU A 146 -7.95 -3.97 16.44
N THR A 147 -6.88 -4.74 16.67
CA THR A 147 -5.51 -4.32 16.38
C THR A 147 -5.32 -4.01 14.89
N ALA A 148 -5.82 -4.85 14.01
CA ALA A 148 -5.75 -4.66 12.57
C ALA A 148 -6.50 -3.39 12.12
N MET A 149 -7.69 -3.14 12.66
CA MET A 149 -8.46 -1.94 12.34
C MET A 149 -7.72 -0.67 12.76
N ARG A 150 -7.11 -0.65 13.95
CA ARG A 150 -6.28 0.47 14.43
C ARG A 150 -5.03 0.69 13.57
N LEU A 151 -4.36 -0.40 13.17
CA LEU A 151 -3.20 -0.35 12.29
C LEU A 151 -3.55 0.25 10.93
N VAL A 152 -4.64 -0.23 10.33
CA VAL A 152 -5.07 0.22 9.00
C VAL A 152 -5.51 1.69 9.04
N GLU A 153 -6.19 2.14 10.09
CA GLU A 153 -6.55 3.55 10.26
C GLU A 153 -5.29 4.43 10.42
N ALA A 154 -4.28 3.98 11.18
CA ALA A 154 -3.01 4.68 11.28
C ALA A 154 -2.31 4.79 9.92
N ASN A 155 -2.32 3.70 9.12
CA ASN A 155 -1.79 3.71 7.76
C ASN A 155 -2.58 4.66 6.84
N ARG A 156 -3.91 4.71 6.96
CA ARG A 156 -4.74 5.68 6.22
C ARG A 156 -4.23 7.10 6.42
N VAL A 157 -4.01 7.49 7.67
CA VAL A 157 -3.53 8.84 8.00
C VAL A 157 -2.11 9.07 7.49
N ASN A 158 -1.18 8.13 7.75
CA ASN A 158 0.24 8.29 7.45
C ASN A 158 0.52 8.25 5.94
N MET A 159 -0.17 7.39 5.21
CA MET A 159 0.00 7.22 3.76
C MET A 159 -0.95 8.10 2.95
N GLY A 160 -1.87 8.82 3.61
CA GLY A 160 -2.73 9.83 3.00
C GLY A 160 -3.87 9.26 2.17
N PHE A 161 -4.41 8.11 2.54
CA PHE A 161 -5.63 7.60 1.93
C PHE A 161 -6.84 8.44 2.32
N SER A 162 -7.74 8.70 1.37
CA SER A 162 -8.96 9.49 1.59
C SER A 162 -9.97 8.76 2.47
N SER A 163 -10.09 7.47 2.29
CA SER A 163 -10.96 6.60 3.07
C SER A 163 -10.37 5.21 3.19
N VAL A 164 -10.87 4.44 4.17
CA VAL A 164 -10.47 3.04 4.37
C VAL A 164 -11.68 2.16 4.63
N GLN A 165 -11.62 0.94 4.14
CA GLN A 165 -12.54 -0.16 4.45
C GLN A 165 -11.74 -1.39 4.80
N VAL A 166 -12.15 -2.12 5.84
CA VAL A 166 -11.48 -3.32 6.32
C VAL A 166 -12.45 -4.48 6.37
N TYR A 167 -12.05 -5.60 5.80
CA TYR A 167 -12.83 -6.83 5.73
C TYR A 167 -12.02 -7.98 6.32
N PHE A 168 -12.72 -8.96 6.88
CA PHE A 168 -12.11 -10.17 7.44
C PHE A 168 -12.87 -11.40 6.95
N ALA A 169 -12.14 -12.44 6.55
CA ALA A 169 -12.70 -13.73 6.20
C ALA A 169 -11.74 -14.86 6.61
N GLU A 170 -12.24 -16.05 6.78
CA GLU A 170 -11.40 -17.21 7.08
C GLU A 170 -10.52 -17.61 5.89
N LYS A 171 -11.05 -17.45 4.67
CA LYS A 171 -10.39 -17.84 3.43
C LYS A 171 -10.35 -16.66 2.45
N PRO A 172 -9.26 -16.50 1.68
CA PRO A 172 -9.13 -15.39 0.74
C PRO A 172 -10.17 -15.42 -0.40
N GLU A 173 -10.65 -16.59 -0.80
CA GLU A 173 -11.66 -16.72 -1.86
C GLU A 173 -12.99 -16.02 -1.50
N LEU A 174 -13.32 -15.94 -0.22
CA LEU A 174 -14.51 -15.24 0.26
C LEU A 174 -14.45 -13.72 0.04
N MET A 175 -13.27 -13.19 -0.31
CA MET A 175 -13.07 -11.77 -0.61
C MET A 175 -13.25 -11.42 -2.09
N ALA A 176 -13.47 -12.39 -2.96
CA ALA A 176 -13.58 -12.16 -4.41
C ALA A 176 -14.65 -11.11 -4.76
N GLU A 177 -15.85 -11.20 -4.19
CA GLU A 177 -16.92 -10.24 -4.43
C GLU A 177 -16.61 -8.83 -3.89
N VAL A 178 -15.94 -8.74 -2.74
CA VAL A 178 -15.51 -7.46 -2.18
C VAL A 178 -14.52 -6.79 -3.12
N ILE A 179 -13.55 -7.54 -3.66
CA ILE A 179 -12.50 -7.02 -4.53
C ILE A 179 -13.08 -6.61 -5.88
N LYS A 180 -13.99 -7.40 -6.44
CA LYS A 180 -14.62 -7.17 -7.74
C LYS A 180 -15.49 -5.92 -7.77
N ASN A 181 -16.17 -5.62 -6.66
CA ASN A 181 -17.10 -4.48 -6.54
C ASN A 181 -16.40 -3.20 -6.07
N ARG A 182 -15.08 -3.15 -6.02
CA ARG A 182 -14.28 -1.99 -5.58
C ARG A 182 -13.43 -1.47 -6.73
#